data_bdba50de467e515ad89a80ad24706b55
#
_entry.id   bdba50de467e515ad89a80ad24706b55
#
_cell.length_a   1.000
_cell.length_b   1.000
_cell.length_c   1.000
_cell.angle_alpha   90.00
_cell.angle_beta   90.00
_cell.angle_gamma   90.00
#
_symmetry.space_group_name_H-M   'P 1'
#
loop_
_entity.id
_entity.type
_entity.pdbx_description
1 polymer ?
#
loop_
_entity_poly.entity_id
_entity_poly.type
_entity_poly.pdbx_seq_one_letter_code
_entity_poly.pdbx_strand_id
1 'polypeptide(L)'
;MSRLVLRGARWPGDVAVRDGRIVAVGSVAPEAGDAELRCDGDLVTAGLVNTHHHFYQWMTRGRAVGCDLFGWLTELYPVWARLSPEDVHAAALVALAELALTGCTTAADHHYVVPGGDDSVFDAIADAARTVGIRVHLARGSMDLGESKGGLPPDFLVEELDAILASTEAVIARLHDGERVVVTVAPCSPFSVTPELMRESAALARRHRLRLHTHLAETLDEERDALERFGRRPVDLVEELGWVGGDVWVAHGIHFNDDEVRRLGAAGVGVAHCPSSNARLGSGLCRVTDLVGAGAPVGLGVDGVASNEVGGLFPELRQALYTGRQRTGRPADFMPSDALHLATEGGAACLGRDDLGRLEAGYRADLVVWPGDDLGDVPDPLAGLVLGPDRRARHVLVDGEPVVRDGDLLGADVGELRRELARRARRVWPE
;
A
#
# COMPACT_ATOMS: atom_id res chain seq x y z
N MET A 1 -8.51 2.57 -30.58
CA MET A 1 -9.55 3.30 -29.81
C MET A 1 -9.41 4.79 -30.05
N SER A 2 -10.48 5.60 -29.86
CA SER A 2 -10.40 7.06 -29.90
C SER A 2 -9.44 7.56 -28.81
N ARG A 3 -8.72 8.66 -29.07
CA ARG A 3 -7.88 9.31 -28.07
C ARG A 3 -8.75 10.04 -27.06
N LEU A 4 -8.48 9.85 -25.75
CA LEU A 4 -9.07 10.65 -24.67
C LEU A 4 -8.13 11.80 -24.34
N VAL A 5 -8.67 13.01 -24.18
CA VAL A 5 -7.88 14.18 -23.78
C VAL A 5 -8.50 14.82 -22.54
N LEU A 6 -7.74 14.89 -21.45
CA LEU A 6 -8.05 15.69 -20.28
C LEU A 6 -7.68 17.15 -20.62
N ARG A 7 -8.69 18.04 -20.69
CA ARG A 7 -8.52 19.42 -21.16
C ARG A 7 -8.64 20.45 -20.06
N GLY A 8 -7.79 21.48 -20.13
CA GLY A 8 -7.92 22.69 -19.33
C GLY A 8 -7.39 22.57 -17.91
N ALA A 9 -6.65 21.51 -17.61
CA ALA A 9 -6.02 21.37 -16.30
C ALA A 9 -5.03 22.51 -16.05
N ARG A 10 -5.08 23.09 -14.84
CA ARG A 10 -4.13 24.13 -14.40
C ARG A 10 -2.71 23.59 -14.34
N TRP A 11 -2.54 22.33 -13.99
CA TRP A 11 -1.27 21.61 -13.94
C TRP A 11 -1.53 20.13 -14.30
N PRO A 12 -0.73 19.52 -15.14
CA PRO A 12 0.42 20.03 -15.91
C PRO A 12 0.03 20.65 -17.25
N GLY A 13 -1.22 21.01 -17.47
CA GLY A 13 -1.86 21.30 -18.73
C GLY A 13 -2.68 20.09 -19.19
N ASP A 14 -2.88 19.97 -20.51
CA ASP A 14 -3.65 18.86 -21.07
C ASP A 14 -2.89 17.53 -20.96
N VAL A 15 -3.63 16.42 -20.86
CA VAL A 15 -3.07 15.06 -20.90
C VAL A 15 -3.83 14.25 -21.95
N ALA A 16 -3.12 13.69 -22.93
CA ALA A 16 -3.71 12.82 -23.96
C ALA A 16 -3.39 11.35 -23.69
N VAL A 17 -4.41 10.51 -23.83
CA VAL A 17 -4.38 9.07 -23.56
C VAL A 17 -4.83 8.30 -24.81
N ARG A 18 -4.12 7.23 -25.16
CA ARG A 18 -4.51 6.29 -26.21
C ARG A 18 -4.10 4.86 -25.80
N ASP A 19 -5.00 3.92 -25.97
CA ASP A 19 -4.77 2.49 -25.68
C ASP A 19 -4.19 2.24 -24.28
N GLY A 20 -4.77 2.92 -23.25
CA GLY A 20 -4.39 2.78 -21.86
C GLY A 20 -3.06 3.46 -21.48
N ARG A 21 -2.44 4.22 -22.39
CA ARG A 21 -1.15 4.90 -22.14
C ARG A 21 -1.24 6.40 -22.39
N ILE A 22 -0.44 7.14 -21.65
CA ILE A 22 -0.21 8.57 -21.88
C ILE A 22 0.57 8.71 -23.20
N VAL A 23 0.09 9.58 -24.10
CA VAL A 23 0.76 9.87 -25.38
C VAL A 23 1.28 11.30 -25.47
N ALA A 24 0.74 12.23 -24.68
CA ALA A 24 1.24 13.60 -24.59
C ALA A 24 0.82 14.26 -23.26
N VAL A 25 1.63 15.21 -22.79
CA VAL A 25 1.37 16.04 -21.59
C VAL A 25 1.74 17.49 -21.90
N GLY A 26 0.97 18.45 -21.37
CA GLY A 26 1.18 19.89 -21.53
C GLY A 26 0.28 20.49 -22.61
N SER A 27 0.84 20.93 -23.72
CA SER A 27 0.05 21.49 -24.84
C SER A 27 -0.30 20.37 -25.82
N VAL A 28 -1.58 19.97 -25.87
CA VAL A 28 -2.07 18.88 -26.73
C VAL A 28 -2.89 19.44 -27.88
N ALA A 29 -2.39 19.30 -29.13
CA ALA A 29 -3.15 19.66 -30.30
C ALA A 29 -4.39 18.77 -30.46
N PRO A 30 -5.57 19.34 -30.85
CA PRO A 30 -6.77 18.53 -31.08
C PRO A 30 -6.59 17.63 -32.30
N GLU A 31 -7.14 16.42 -32.24
CA GLU A 31 -7.27 15.48 -33.34
C GLU A 31 -8.75 15.19 -33.63
N ALA A 32 -9.07 14.86 -34.88
CA ALA A 32 -10.44 14.49 -35.22
C ALA A 32 -10.84 13.20 -34.51
N GLY A 33 -11.96 13.23 -33.79
CA GLY A 33 -12.46 12.07 -33.04
C GLY A 33 -11.95 11.96 -31.59
N ASP A 34 -11.26 12.98 -31.07
CA ASP A 34 -10.93 13.06 -29.66
C ASP A 34 -12.19 12.98 -28.78
N ALA A 35 -12.12 12.13 -27.75
CA ALA A 35 -13.03 12.24 -26.60
C ALA A 35 -12.40 13.22 -25.59
N GLU A 36 -13.20 14.10 -24.99
CA GLU A 36 -12.67 15.09 -24.04
C GLU A 36 -13.27 14.89 -22.65
N LEU A 37 -12.38 14.98 -21.63
CA LEU A 37 -12.73 15.13 -20.22
C LEU A 37 -12.29 16.54 -19.79
N ARG A 38 -13.28 17.39 -19.44
CA ARG A 38 -12.98 18.76 -19.00
C ARG A 38 -12.47 18.78 -17.57
N CYS A 39 -11.32 19.43 -17.38
CA CYS A 39 -10.61 19.56 -16.10
C CYS A 39 -10.25 21.03 -15.83
N ASP A 40 -11.13 21.97 -16.20
CA ASP A 40 -10.84 23.40 -16.14
C ASP A 40 -10.47 23.87 -14.73
N GLY A 41 -9.23 24.30 -14.55
CA GLY A 41 -8.71 24.76 -13.26
C GLY A 41 -8.30 23.64 -12.28
N ASP A 42 -8.61 22.40 -12.58
CA ASP A 42 -8.23 21.23 -11.76
C ASP A 42 -6.73 20.91 -11.90
N LEU A 43 -6.23 20.05 -11.01
CA LEU A 43 -4.89 19.49 -11.09
C LEU A 43 -4.96 18.05 -11.55
N VAL A 44 -4.05 17.65 -12.44
CA VAL A 44 -3.91 16.24 -12.86
C VAL A 44 -2.59 15.69 -12.36
N THR A 45 -2.61 14.59 -11.61
CA THR A 45 -1.41 13.87 -11.19
C THR A 45 -1.42 12.45 -11.75
N ALA A 46 -0.26 11.78 -11.68
CA ALA A 46 -0.25 10.33 -11.78
C ALA A 46 -1.10 9.72 -10.65
N GLY A 47 -1.64 8.54 -10.87
CA GLY A 47 -2.37 7.78 -9.87
C GLY A 47 -1.51 7.48 -8.65
N LEU A 48 -2.09 7.59 -7.46
CA LEU A 48 -1.38 7.28 -6.23
C LEU A 48 -1.19 5.76 -6.11
N VAL A 49 -0.05 5.35 -5.55
CA VAL A 49 0.36 3.96 -5.34
C VAL A 49 0.51 3.70 -3.84
N ASN A 50 -0.40 2.93 -3.29
CA ASN A 50 -0.35 2.49 -1.89
C ASN A 50 0.51 1.23 -1.76
N THR A 51 1.63 1.31 -1.05
CA THR A 51 2.63 0.23 -1.00
C THR A 51 2.45 -0.74 0.15
N HIS A 52 1.51 -0.49 1.07
CA HIS A 52 1.21 -1.35 2.21
C HIS A 52 -0.18 -1.10 2.78
N HIS A 53 -0.96 -2.15 2.96
CA HIS A 53 -2.27 -2.14 3.59
C HIS A 53 -2.63 -3.51 4.14
N HIS A 54 -3.69 -3.57 4.99
CA HIS A 54 -4.36 -4.78 5.47
C HIS A 54 -5.87 -4.57 5.33
N PHE A 55 -6.44 -4.92 4.18
CA PHE A 55 -7.84 -4.61 3.88
C PHE A 55 -8.81 -5.19 4.89
N TYR A 56 -8.57 -6.41 5.38
CA TYR A 56 -9.43 -7.06 6.36
C TYR A 56 -9.58 -6.27 7.67
N GLN A 57 -8.64 -5.40 8.01
CA GLN A 57 -8.68 -4.60 9.24
C GLN A 57 -9.82 -3.57 9.28
N TRP A 58 -10.50 -3.30 8.16
CA TRP A 58 -11.73 -2.54 8.16
C TRP A 58 -12.82 -3.14 9.07
N MET A 59 -12.76 -4.44 9.36
CA MET A 59 -13.64 -5.12 10.32
C MET A 59 -13.40 -4.71 11.77
N THR A 60 -12.22 -4.14 12.09
CA THR A 60 -11.81 -3.79 13.47
C THR A 60 -11.38 -2.33 13.61
N ARG A 61 -11.77 -1.48 12.68
CA ARG A 61 -11.48 -0.04 12.68
C ARG A 61 -11.88 0.62 14.01
N GLY A 62 -10.98 1.41 14.61
CA GLY A 62 -11.20 2.13 15.87
C GLY A 62 -11.14 1.25 17.12
N ARG A 63 -10.55 0.03 17.02
CA ARG A 63 -10.33 -0.85 18.16
C ARG A 63 -8.89 -0.75 18.68
N ALA A 64 -8.65 -1.24 19.90
CA ALA A 64 -7.34 -1.28 20.55
C ALA A 64 -6.58 0.07 20.52
N VAL A 65 -7.30 1.18 20.71
CA VAL A 65 -6.78 2.54 20.49
C VAL A 65 -5.63 2.91 21.44
N GLY A 66 -5.57 2.34 22.63
CA GLY A 66 -4.55 2.63 23.63
C GLY A 66 -3.38 1.64 23.68
N CYS A 67 -3.29 0.71 22.74
CA CYS A 67 -2.28 -0.33 22.73
C CYS A 67 -1.06 0.05 21.85
N ASP A 68 0.13 -0.39 22.27
CA ASP A 68 1.29 -0.52 21.39
C ASP A 68 1.11 -1.71 20.43
N LEU A 69 2.06 -1.95 19.51
CA LEU A 69 1.95 -2.97 18.49
C LEU A 69 1.65 -4.37 19.05
N PHE A 70 2.38 -4.84 20.05
CA PHE A 70 2.22 -6.21 20.55
C PHE A 70 0.92 -6.39 21.35
N GLY A 71 0.54 -5.40 22.17
CA GLY A 71 -0.75 -5.36 22.83
C GLY A 71 -1.92 -5.31 21.85
N TRP A 72 -1.77 -4.51 20.79
CA TRP A 72 -2.74 -4.36 19.71
C TRP A 72 -2.93 -5.67 18.92
N LEU A 73 -1.84 -6.37 18.57
CA LEU A 73 -1.89 -7.67 17.90
C LEU A 73 -2.58 -8.72 18.81
N THR A 74 -2.21 -8.80 20.08
CA THR A 74 -2.80 -9.74 21.04
C THR A 74 -4.30 -9.54 21.20
N GLU A 75 -4.78 -8.29 21.18
CA GLU A 75 -6.21 -7.98 21.26
C GLU A 75 -6.97 -8.35 19.97
N LEU A 76 -6.34 -8.14 18.79
CA LEU A 76 -7.04 -8.24 17.51
C LEU A 76 -6.92 -9.62 16.83
N TYR A 77 -5.85 -10.38 17.02
CA TYR A 77 -5.71 -11.71 16.43
C TYR A 77 -6.91 -12.64 16.68
N PRO A 78 -7.48 -12.75 17.91
CA PRO A 78 -8.64 -13.61 18.16
C PRO A 78 -9.89 -13.17 17.38
N VAL A 79 -9.99 -11.90 17.03
CA VAL A 79 -11.10 -11.36 16.22
C VAL A 79 -10.88 -11.69 14.75
N TRP A 80 -9.68 -11.43 14.25
CA TRP A 80 -9.35 -11.67 12.83
C TRP A 80 -9.42 -13.15 12.46
N ALA A 81 -9.13 -14.06 13.40
CA ALA A 81 -9.25 -15.50 13.21
C ALA A 81 -10.69 -15.99 12.96
N ARG A 82 -11.70 -15.12 13.14
CA ARG A 82 -13.12 -15.43 12.89
C ARG A 82 -13.63 -14.91 11.55
N LEU A 83 -12.77 -14.23 10.79
CA LEU A 83 -13.14 -13.66 9.49
C LEU A 83 -13.36 -14.78 8.47
N SER A 84 -14.48 -14.73 7.78
CA SER A 84 -14.75 -15.56 6.61
C SER A 84 -14.27 -14.86 5.34
N PRO A 85 -14.12 -15.57 4.21
CA PRO A 85 -13.82 -14.98 2.92
C PRO A 85 -14.78 -13.85 2.51
N GLU A 86 -16.08 -13.97 2.86
CA GLU A 86 -17.05 -12.92 2.59
C GLU A 86 -16.87 -11.69 3.49
N ASP A 87 -16.32 -11.87 4.70
CA ASP A 87 -15.97 -10.73 5.56
C ASP A 87 -14.75 -10.00 4.99
N VAL A 88 -13.75 -10.75 4.52
CA VAL A 88 -12.57 -10.21 3.84
C VAL A 88 -12.97 -9.49 2.56
N HIS A 89 -13.88 -10.06 1.74
CA HIS A 89 -14.41 -9.41 0.54
C HIS A 89 -15.08 -8.07 0.84
N ALA A 90 -15.98 -8.03 1.83
CA ALA A 90 -16.66 -6.80 2.22
C ALA A 90 -15.69 -5.73 2.75
N ALA A 91 -14.66 -6.13 3.50
CA ALA A 91 -13.62 -5.23 3.99
C ALA A 91 -12.75 -4.71 2.83
N ALA A 92 -12.34 -5.59 1.90
CA ALA A 92 -11.55 -5.23 0.74
C ALA A 92 -12.28 -4.27 -0.20
N LEU A 93 -13.59 -4.46 -0.42
CA LEU A 93 -14.42 -3.53 -1.21
C LEU A 93 -14.40 -2.12 -0.62
N VAL A 94 -14.57 -1.98 0.70
CA VAL A 94 -14.55 -0.67 1.36
C VAL A 94 -13.14 -0.06 1.34
N ALA A 95 -12.09 -0.85 1.59
CA ALA A 95 -10.71 -0.41 1.54
C ALA A 95 -10.33 0.14 0.15
N LEU A 96 -10.60 -0.65 -0.88
CA LEU A 96 -10.29 -0.29 -2.26
C LEU A 96 -11.15 0.90 -2.76
N ALA A 97 -12.42 0.98 -2.34
CA ALA A 97 -13.28 2.13 -2.63
C ALA A 97 -12.74 3.42 -2.00
N GLU A 98 -12.31 3.40 -0.73
CA GLU A 98 -11.73 4.57 -0.07
C GLU A 98 -10.40 4.97 -0.70
N LEU A 99 -9.54 4.00 -1.04
CA LEU A 99 -8.30 4.24 -1.76
C LEU A 99 -8.56 4.88 -3.12
N ALA A 100 -9.49 4.34 -3.93
CA ALA A 100 -9.84 4.92 -5.23
C ALA A 100 -10.37 6.35 -5.11
N LEU A 101 -11.29 6.61 -4.17
CA LEU A 101 -11.85 7.94 -3.93
C LEU A 101 -10.81 8.96 -3.44
N THR A 102 -9.70 8.48 -2.86
CA THR A 102 -8.56 9.30 -2.43
C THR A 102 -7.38 9.24 -3.39
N GLY A 103 -7.62 8.84 -4.65
CA GLY A 103 -6.70 8.96 -5.78
C GLY A 103 -5.78 7.77 -6.01
N CYS A 104 -5.94 6.65 -5.29
CA CYS A 104 -5.17 5.45 -5.57
C CYS A 104 -5.65 4.74 -6.84
N THR A 105 -4.69 4.31 -7.66
CA THR A 105 -4.90 3.44 -8.83
C THR A 105 -4.29 2.06 -8.64
N THR A 106 -3.35 1.94 -7.69
CA THR A 106 -2.66 0.70 -7.36
C THR A 106 -2.50 0.59 -5.83
N ALA A 107 -2.79 -0.58 -5.27
CA ALA A 107 -2.64 -0.83 -3.84
C ALA A 107 -2.00 -2.19 -3.57
N ALA A 108 -1.06 -2.26 -2.62
CA ALA A 108 -0.59 -3.51 -2.06
C ALA A 108 -1.42 -3.85 -0.81
N ASP A 109 -1.89 -5.09 -0.71
CA ASP A 109 -2.58 -5.64 0.46
C ASP A 109 -1.76 -6.79 1.03
N HIS A 110 -1.28 -6.65 2.26
CA HIS A 110 -0.56 -7.70 2.99
C HIS A 110 -1.55 -8.50 3.84
N HIS A 111 -2.10 -9.56 3.27
CA HIS A 111 -3.08 -10.42 3.92
C HIS A 111 -2.40 -11.67 4.50
N TYR A 112 -2.20 -11.70 5.81
CA TYR A 112 -1.48 -12.77 6.52
C TYR A 112 -2.36 -13.55 7.51
N VAL A 113 -3.65 -13.27 7.57
CA VAL A 113 -4.63 -13.95 8.41
C VAL A 113 -5.46 -14.89 7.53
N VAL A 114 -5.18 -16.19 7.61
CA VAL A 114 -5.81 -17.24 6.76
C VAL A 114 -6.48 -18.26 7.67
N PRO A 115 -7.68 -17.98 8.20
CA PRO A 115 -8.35 -18.85 9.19
C PRO A 115 -8.60 -20.24 8.61
N GLY A 116 -8.11 -21.27 9.33
CA GLY A 116 -8.26 -22.66 8.90
C GLY A 116 -7.53 -23.03 7.60
N GLY A 117 -6.63 -22.20 7.11
CA GLY A 117 -5.92 -22.41 5.85
C GLY A 117 -6.80 -22.18 4.59
N ASP A 118 -7.94 -21.50 4.75
CA ASP A 118 -8.84 -21.21 3.63
C ASP A 118 -8.30 -20.08 2.74
N ASP A 119 -7.58 -20.44 1.69
CA ASP A 119 -6.93 -19.51 0.77
C ASP A 119 -7.90 -18.81 -0.21
N SER A 120 -9.21 -19.10 -0.14
CA SER A 120 -10.23 -18.37 -0.90
C SER A 120 -10.38 -16.90 -0.46
N VAL A 121 -9.81 -16.51 0.67
CA VAL A 121 -9.66 -15.09 1.08
C VAL A 121 -8.91 -14.27 0.02
N PHE A 122 -7.95 -14.86 -0.70
CA PHE A 122 -7.21 -14.19 -1.76
C PHE A 122 -8.05 -13.98 -3.03
N ASP A 123 -8.94 -14.93 -3.35
CA ASP A 123 -9.93 -14.76 -4.43
C ASP A 123 -10.91 -13.63 -4.09
N ALA A 124 -11.34 -13.54 -2.84
CA ALA A 124 -12.21 -12.48 -2.34
C ALA A 124 -11.58 -11.09 -2.52
N ILE A 125 -10.29 -10.93 -2.21
CA ILE A 125 -9.55 -9.67 -2.39
C ILE A 125 -9.41 -9.34 -3.89
N ALA A 126 -9.03 -10.32 -4.71
CA ALA A 126 -8.88 -10.13 -6.16
C ALA A 126 -10.22 -9.75 -6.82
N ASP A 127 -11.33 -10.34 -6.40
CA ASP A 127 -12.67 -10.01 -6.88
C ASP A 127 -13.09 -8.58 -6.47
N ALA A 128 -12.82 -8.19 -5.24
CA ALA A 128 -13.04 -6.82 -4.78
C ALA A 128 -12.24 -5.81 -5.61
N ALA A 129 -10.99 -6.11 -5.95
CA ALA A 129 -10.15 -5.25 -6.77
C ALA A 129 -10.69 -5.11 -8.20
N ARG A 130 -11.18 -6.19 -8.80
CA ARG A 130 -11.85 -6.17 -10.11
C ARG A 130 -13.14 -5.35 -10.08
N THR A 131 -13.93 -5.50 -9.02
CA THR A 131 -15.19 -4.77 -8.82
C THR A 131 -14.95 -3.26 -8.72
N VAL A 132 -13.97 -2.83 -7.93
CA VAL A 132 -13.61 -1.41 -7.78
C VAL A 132 -12.88 -0.88 -9.00
N GLY A 133 -12.07 -1.69 -9.67
CA GLY A 133 -11.36 -1.33 -10.91
C GLY A 133 -9.94 -0.79 -10.73
N ILE A 134 -9.34 -0.89 -9.53
CA ILE A 134 -7.93 -0.55 -9.32
C ILE A 134 -7.03 -1.79 -9.29
N ARG A 135 -5.71 -1.59 -9.47
CA ARG A 135 -4.73 -2.68 -9.43
C ARG A 135 -4.47 -3.12 -8.00
N VAL A 136 -4.21 -4.42 -7.79
CA VAL A 136 -3.79 -4.93 -6.49
C VAL A 136 -2.48 -5.72 -6.60
N HIS A 137 -1.52 -5.37 -5.74
CA HIS A 137 -0.40 -6.24 -5.38
C HIS A 137 -0.85 -7.08 -4.18
N LEU A 138 -1.28 -8.31 -4.46
CA LEU A 138 -1.81 -9.25 -3.49
C LEU A 138 -0.65 -9.94 -2.78
N ALA A 139 -0.23 -9.39 -1.65
CA ALA A 139 0.83 -9.95 -0.84
C ALA A 139 0.28 -11.09 0.02
N ARG A 140 0.44 -12.34 -0.48
CA ARG A 140 0.05 -13.58 0.20
C ARG A 140 0.91 -13.71 1.44
N GLY A 141 0.36 -13.25 2.55
CA GLY A 141 0.98 -13.29 3.87
C GLY A 141 0.82 -14.66 4.51
N SER A 142 1.66 -14.95 5.51
CA SER A 142 1.65 -16.20 6.25
C SER A 142 2.28 -16.06 7.62
N MET A 143 1.91 -16.94 8.55
CA MET A 143 2.49 -17.09 9.88
C MET A 143 2.58 -18.59 10.21
N ASP A 144 3.73 -19.07 10.68
CA ASP A 144 3.95 -20.46 11.08
C ASP A 144 4.48 -20.60 12.52
N LEU A 145 4.64 -19.47 13.22
CA LEU A 145 5.17 -19.41 14.58
C LEU A 145 4.10 -18.93 15.55
N GLY A 146 3.40 -19.89 16.21
CA GLY A 146 2.38 -19.61 17.20
C GLY A 146 2.92 -19.43 18.63
N GLU A 147 2.03 -19.08 19.55
CA GLU A 147 2.35 -18.85 20.98
C GLU A 147 3.08 -20.03 21.63
N SER A 148 2.67 -21.28 21.34
CA SER A 148 3.31 -22.49 21.90
C SER A 148 4.76 -22.67 21.43
N LYS A 149 5.16 -22.01 20.33
CA LYS A 149 6.51 -22.02 19.76
C LYS A 149 7.26 -20.70 20.00
N GLY A 150 6.70 -19.79 20.85
CA GLY A 150 7.32 -18.50 21.21
C GLY A 150 7.00 -17.36 20.27
N GLY A 151 6.04 -17.50 19.37
CA GLY A 151 5.49 -16.41 18.55
C GLY A 151 4.38 -15.65 19.27
N LEU A 152 3.85 -14.58 18.63
CA LEU A 152 2.72 -13.81 19.14
C LEU A 152 1.35 -14.34 18.67
N PRO A 153 1.19 -14.85 17.43
CA PRO A 153 -0.10 -15.31 16.96
C PRO A 153 -0.60 -16.51 17.77
N PRO A 154 -1.90 -16.59 18.09
CA PRO A 154 -2.48 -17.81 18.66
C PRO A 154 -2.23 -19.02 17.74
N ASP A 155 -1.97 -20.20 18.32
CA ASP A 155 -1.64 -21.42 17.55
C ASP A 155 -2.69 -21.80 16.49
N PHE A 156 -3.97 -21.50 16.73
CA PHE A 156 -5.05 -21.80 15.78
C PHE A 156 -5.07 -20.87 14.55
N LEU A 157 -4.22 -19.81 14.53
CA LEU A 157 -4.13 -18.85 13.43
C LEU A 157 -2.90 -19.06 12.54
N VAL A 158 -1.97 -19.90 12.96
CA VAL A 158 -0.78 -20.21 12.17
C VAL A 158 -1.03 -21.43 11.28
N GLU A 159 -0.28 -21.47 10.18
CA GLU A 159 -0.33 -22.55 9.18
C GLU A 159 0.96 -23.39 9.25
N GLU A 160 0.92 -24.62 8.76
CA GLU A 160 2.13 -25.44 8.61
C GLU A 160 2.92 -24.99 7.35
N LEU A 161 4.26 -25.03 7.42
CA LEU A 161 5.17 -24.58 6.36
C LEU A 161 4.80 -25.14 4.97
N ASP A 162 4.65 -26.46 4.84
CA ASP A 162 4.35 -27.09 3.55
C ASP A 162 2.98 -26.67 3.01
N ALA A 163 2.00 -26.46 3.88
CA ALA A 163 0.67 -25.96 3.50
C ALA A 163 0.75 -24.50 2.99
N ILE A 164 1.54 -23.65 3.66
CA ILE A 164 1.78 -22.26 3.23
C ILE A 164 2.38 -22.23 1.82
N LEU A 165 3.42 -23.02 1.59
CA LEU A 165 4.11 -23.04 0.29
C LEU A 165 3.19 -23.55 -0.82
N ALA A 166 2.46 -24.65 -0.59
CA ALA A 166 1.52 -25.23 -1.55
C ALA A 166 0.36 -24.26 -1.86
N SER A 167 -0.24 -23.64 -0.84
CA SER A 167 -1.29 -22.62 -1.01
C SER A 167 -0.74 -21.41 -1.78
N THR A 168 0.48 -20.96 -1.48
CA THR A 168 1.09 -19.83 -2.18
C THR A 168 1.26 -20.12 -3.67
N GLU A 169 1.74 -21.31 -4.04
CA GLU A 169 1.84 -21.73 -5.45
C GLU A 169 0.46 -21.80 -6.13
N ALA A 170 -0.56 -22.30 -5.42
CA ALA A 170 -1.94 -22.37 -5.94
C ALA A 170 -2.53 -20.96 -6.16
N VAL A 171 -2.31 -20.02 -5.24
CA VAL A 171 -2.73 -18.62 -5.37
C VAL A 171 -2.02 -17.94 -6.54
N ILE A 172 -0.71 -18.14 -6.71
CA ILE A 172 0.05 -17.65 -7.86
C ILE A 172 -0.56 -18.16 -9.17
N ALA A 173 -0.75 -19.48 -9.29
CA ALA A 173 -1.27 -20.09 -10.51
C ALA A 173 -2.69 -19.63 -10.88
N ARG A 174 -3.50 -19.29 -9.88
CA ARG A 174 -4.91 -18.93 -10.02
C ARG A 174 -5.12 -17.43 -10.26
N LEU A 175 -4.34 -16.58 -9.63
CA LEU A 175 -4.64 -15.15 -9.55
C LEU A 175 -3.60 -14.21 -10.18
N HIS A 176 -2.33 -14.64 -10.30
CA HIS A 176 -1.28 -13.76 -10.80
C HIS A 176 -1.41 -13.57 -12.33
N ASP A 177 -1.80 -12.37 -12.76
CA ASP A 177 -1.84 -11.98 -14.18
C ASP A 177 -0.68 -11.04 -14.58
N GLY A 178 0.11 -10.57 -13.61
CA GLY A 178 1.24 -9.68 -13.81
C GLY A 178 0.88 -8.22 -14.10
N GLU A 179 -0.41 -7.88 -14.19
CA GLU A 179 -0.88 -6.54 -14.56
C GLU A 179 -1.88 -5.95 -13.58
N ARG A 180 -3.05 -6.56 -13.41
CA ARG A 180 -4.13 -6.09 -12.53
C ARG A 180 -4.07 -6.73 -11.16
N VAL A 181 -3.74 -8.00 -11.10
CA VAL A 181 -3.51 -8.75 -9.87
C VAL A 181 -2.09 -9.30 -9.89
N VAL A 182 -1.21 -8.70 -9.09
CA VAL A 182 0.18 -9.12 -8.96
C VAL A 182 0.37 -9.82 -7.62
N VAL A 183 0.57 -11.13 -7.63
CA VAL A 183 0.83 -11.88 -6.39
C VAL A 183 2.27 -11.63 -5.93
N THR A 184 2.42 -11.46 -4.63
CA THR A 184 3.70 -11.28 -3.92
C THR A 184 3.79 -12.29 -2.77
N VAL A 185 4.96 -12.80 -2.47
CA VAL A 185 5.16 -13.71 -1.34
C VAL A 185 5.53 -12.91 -0.10
N ALA A 186 4.77 -13.07 1.00
CA ALA A 186 4.82 -12.11 2.09
C ALA A 186 4.66 -12.70 3.50
N PRO A 187 5.60 -13.50 4.02
CA PRO A 187 5.63 -13.85 5.44
C PRO A 187 5.44 -12.62 6.32
N CYS A 188 4.63 -12.72 7.39
CA CYS A 188 4.15 -11.55 8.12
C CYS A 188 5.27 -10.67 8.68
N SER A 189 6.13 -11.24 9.52
CA SER A 189 7.24 -10.51 10.16
C SER A 189 8.22 -11.50 10.80
N PRO A 190 9.50 -11.15 11.01
CA PRO A 190 10.50 -12.05 11.61
C PRO A 190 10.13 -12.60 13.00
N PHE A 191 9.26 -11.91 13.75
CA PHE A 191 8.82 -12.37 15.07
C PHE A 191 7.58 -13.31 15.02
N SER A 192 6.92 -13.45 13.88
CA SER A 192 5.70 -14.28 13.70
C SER A 192 5.92 -15.47 12.74
N VAL A 193 7.15 -15.63 12.23
CA VAL A 193 7.50 -16.71 11.30
C VAL A 193 8.82 -17.37 11.66
N THR A 194 8.99 -18.61 11.21
CA THR A 194 10.28 -19.31 11.34
C THR A 194 11.30 -18.82 10.32
N PRO A 195 12.61 -18.88 10.62
CA PRO A 195 13.66 -18.62 9.63
C PRO A 195 13.57 -19.54 8.42
N GLU A 196 13.05 -20.75 8.57
CA GLU A 196 12.84 -21.69 7.48
C GLU A 196 11.77 -21.20 6.51
N LEU A 197 10.60 -20.74 7.02
CA LEU A 197 9.58 -20.14 6.18
C LEU A 197 10.11 -18.92 5.41
N MET A 198 10.91 -18.08 6.04
CA MET A 198 11.55 -16.93 5.36
C MET A 198 12.41 -17.39 4.18
N ARG A 199 13.29 -18.40 4.37
CA ARG A 199 14.18 -18.92 3.31
C ARG A 199 13.38 -19.54 2.16
N GLU A 200 12.44 -20.42 2.48
CA GLU A 200 11.62 -21.10 1.48
C GLU A 200 10.72 -20.13 0.70
N SER A 201 10.17 -19.12 1.38
CA SER A 201 9.41 -18.04 0.75
C SER A 201 10.27 -17.24 -0.24
N ALA A 202 11.51 -16.91 0.11
CA ALA A 202 12.42 -16.22 -0.79
C ALA A 202 12.77 -17.09 -2.02
N ALA A 203 13.02 -18.39 -1.81
CA ALA A 203 13.29 -19.33 -2.88
C ALA A 203 12.08 -19.48 -3.81
N LEU A 204 10.85 -19.60 -3.25
CA LEU A 204 9.60 -19.70 -3.99
C LEU A 204 9.36 -18.44 -4.85
N ALA A 205 9.44 -17.27 -4.25
CA ALA A 205 9.22 -16.01 -4.96
C ALA A 205 10.17 -15.87 -6.18
N ARG A 206 11.45 -16.18 -5.99
CA ARG A 206 12.47 -16.08 -7.05
C ARG A 206 12.27 -17.11 -8.17
N ARG A 207 11.80 -18.34 -7.84
CA ARG A 207 11.41 -19.32 -8.88
C ARG A 207 10.31 -18.78 -9.79
N HIS A 208 9.36 -18.05 -9.24
CA HIS A 208 8.24 -17.44 -9.97
C HIS A 208 8.52 -16.02 -10.47
N ARG A 209 9.70 -15.44 -10.20
CA ARG A 209 10.08 -14.03 -10.50
C ARG A 209 9.14 -13.03 -9.86
N LEU A 210 8.66 -13.34 -8.67
CA LEU A 210 7.81 -12.48 -7.86
C LEU A 210 8.62 -11.69 -6.85
N ARG A 211 8.02 -10.64 -6.32
CA ARG A 211 8.59 -9.83 -5.26
C ARG A 211 8.29 -10.43 -3.89
N LEU A 212 9.05 -9.95 -2.91
CA LEU A 212 8.98 -10.32 -1.50
C LEU A 212 8.56 -9.13 -0.65
N HIS A 213 7.68 -9.37 0.33
CA HIS A 213 7.23 -8.35 1.28
C HIS A 213 7.17 -8.89 2.71
N THR A 214 7.48 -8.04 3.70
CA THR A 214 7.35 -8.34 5.14
C THR A 214 7.35 -7.05 5.95
N HIS A 215 6.88 -7.09 7.20
CA HIS A 215 7.14 -6.01 8.16
C HIS A 215 8.57 -6.14 8.69
N LEU A 216 9.27 -5.01 8.88
CA LEU A 216 10.65 -5.03 9.36
C LEU A 216 11.01 -3.76 10.11
N ALA A 217 11.62 -3.93 11.29
CA ALA A 217 12.16 -2.87 12.14
C ALA A 217 11.12 -1.79 12.47
N GLU A 218 9.89 -2.21 12.77
CA GLU A 218 8.78 -1.33 13.13
C GLU A 218 8.91 -0.82 14.56
N THR A 219 9.27 -1.70 15.53
CA THR A 219 9.37 -1.34 16.93
C THR A 219 10.69 -1.81 17.55
N LEU A 220 11.05 -1.24 18.70
CA LEU A 220 12.18 -1.71 19.50
C LEU A 220 11.93 -3.08 20.14
N ASP A 221 10.68 -3.48 20.29
CA ASP A 221 10.30 -4.81 20.77
C ASP A 221 10.71 -5.89 19.76
N GLU A 222 10.49 -5.64 18.47
CA GLU A 222 10.98 -6.51 17.39
C GLU A 222 12.50 -6.64 17.41
N GLU A 223 13.22 -5.53 17.63
CA GLU A 223 14.68 -5.58 17.75
C GLU A 223 15.12 -6.43 18.95
N ARG A 224 14.45 -6.26 20.11
CA ARG A 224 14.73 -7.06 21.31
C ARG A 224 14.47 -8.54 21.09
N ASP A 225 13.33 -8.89 20.50
CA ASP A 225 12.98 -10.29 20.15
C ASP A 225 14.07 -10.91 19.23
N ALA A 226 14.47 -10.21 18.19
CA ALA A 226 15.48 -10.70 17.25
C ALA A 226 16.86 -10.89 17.92
N LEU A 227 17.26 -9.96 18.77
CA LEU A 227 18.51 -10.08 19.55
C LEU A 227 18.46 -11.22 20.56
N GLU A 228 17.33 -11.41 21.24
CA GLU A 228 17.17 -12.47 22.25
C GLU A 228 17.12 -13.87 21.61
N ARG A 229 16.37 -14.03 20.52
CA ARG A 229 16.18 -15.34 19.85
C ARG A 229 17.35 -15.71 18.94
N PHE A 230 17.93 -14.76 18.25
CA PHE A 230 18.90 -15.01 17.16
C PHE A 230 20.26 -14.36 17.41
N GLY A 231 20.41 -13.49 18.42
CA GLY A 231 21.65 -12.76 18.69
C GLY A 231 22.01 -11.73 17.59
N ARG A 232 21.03 -11.29 16.81
CA ARG A 232 21.19 -10.42 15.63
C ARG A 232 20.10 -9.37 15.56
N ARG A 233 20.42 -8.24 14.93
CA ARG A 233 19.41 -7.24 14.59
C ARG A 233 18.49 -7.74 13.47
N PRO A 234 17.26 -7.22 13.36
CA PRO A 234 16.29 -7.67 12.34
C PRO A 234 16.85 -7.63 10.91
N VAL A 235 17.58 -6.58 10.51
CA VAL A 235 18.16 -6.47 9.16
C VAL A 235 19.24 -7.52 8.92
N ASP A 236 20.12 -7.76 9.88
CA ASP A 236 21.16 -8.78 9.76
C ASP A 236 20.58 -10.20 9.64
N LEU A 237 19.47 -10.44 10.37
CA LEU A 237 18.74 -11.70 10.28
C LEU A 237 18.14 -11.90 8.89
N VAL A 238 17.38 -10.92 8.38
CA VAL A 238 16.72 -11.06 7.07
C VAL A 238 17.73 -11.10 5.92
N GLU A 239 18.88 -10.44 6.04
CA GLU A 239 19.97 -10.54 5.06
C GLU A 239 20.52 -11.97 4.98
N GLU A 240 20.78 -12.63 6.12
CA GLU A 240 21.19 -14.05 6.17
C GLU A 240 20.14 -15.00 5.57
N LEU A 241 18.85 -14.63 5.70
CA LEU A 241 17.73 -15.38 5.16
C LEU A 241 17.47 -15.11 3.67
N GLY A 242 18.29 -14.25 3.03
CA GLY A 242 18.18 -13.93 1.62
C GLY A 242 17.14 -12.86 1.27
N TRP A 243 16.78 -12.00 2.22
CA TRP A 243 15.75 -10.97 2.07
C TRP A 243 16.31 -9.56 1.82
N VAL A 244 17.49 -9.46 1.22
CA VAL A 244 18.10 -8.19 0.81
C VAL A 244 18.35 -8.21 -0.70
N GLY A 245 17.68 -7.32 -1.43
CA GLY A 245 17.78 -7.23 -2.89
C GLY A 245 16.68 -6.36 -3.49
N GLY A 246 16.83 -6.01 -4.76
CA GLY A 246 15.86 -5.17 -5.48
C GLY A 246 14.49 -5.83 -5.73
N ASP A 247 14.35 -7.11 -5.42
CA ASP A 247 13.11 -7.87 -5.45
C ASP A 247 12.33 -7.82 -4.11
N VAL A 248 12.84 -7.12 -3.10
CA VAL A 248 12.28 -7.03 -1.75
C VAL A 248 11.78 -5.64 -1.46
N TRP A 249 10.63 -5.51 -0.79
CA TRP A 249 10.28 -4.29 -0.06
C TRP A 249 9.73 -4.65 1.32
N VAL A 250 9.94 -3.75 2.29
CA VAL A 250 9.53 -3.95 3.67
C VAL A 250 8.61 -2.83 4.13
N ALA A 251 7.72 -3.13 5.08
CA ALA A 251 6.89 -2.11 5.71
C ALA A 251 7.61 -1.51 6.92
N HIS A 252 7.34 -0.24 7.20
CA HIS A 252 7.76 0.62 8.30
C HIS A 252 9.23 1.06 8.26
N GLY A 253 10.20 0.18 8.47
CA GLY A 253 11.64 0.51 8.42
C GLY A 253 12.07 1.64 9.36
N ILE A 254 11.51 1.69 10.59
CA ILE A 254 11.66 2.83 11.52
C ILE A 254 13.02 2.78 12.22
N HIS A 255 13.39 1.60 12.75
CA HIS A 255 14.54 1.41 13.65
C HIS A 255 15.80 0.93 12.93
N PHE A 256 15.99 1.30 11.67
CA PHE A 256 17.25 1.06 10.96
C PHE A 256 18.36 1.97 11.49
N ASN A 257 19.57 1.41 11.68
CA ASN A 257 20.76 2.21 11.97
C ASN A 257 21.41 2.74 10.67
N ASP A 258 22.49 3.53 10.77
CA ASP A 258 23.14 4.15 9.62
C ASP A 258 23.73 3.14 8.65
N ASP A 259 24.25 2.01 9.15
CA ASP A 259 24.81 0.95 8.33
C ASP A 259 23.71 0.20 7.57
N GLU A 260 22.61 -0.12 8.25
CA GLU A 260 21.46 -0.80 7.67
C GLU A 260 20.82 0.05 6.56
N VAL A 261 20.64 1.37 6.78
CA VAL A 261 20.15 2.28 5.76
C VAL A 261 21.04 2.27 4.51
N ARG A 262 22.36 2.31 4.67
CA ARG A 262 23.29 2.26 3.54
C ARG A 262 23.22 0.93 2.79
N ARG A 263 23.20 -0.20 3.51
CA ARG A 263 23.15 -1.55 2.92
C ARG A 263 21.83 -1.77 2.15
N LEU A 264 20.70 -1.44 2.77
CA LEU A 264 19.37 -1.60 2.15
C LEU A 264 19.23 -0.70 0.93
N GLY A 265 19.66 0.57 1.02
CA GLY A 265 19.66 1.49 -0.11
C GLY A 265 20.52 1.01 -1.28
N ALA A 266 21.76 0.59 -0.99
CA ALA A 266 22.67 0.07 -2.02
C ALA A 266 22.17 -1.23 -2.69
N ALA A 267 21.38 -2.04 -1.96
CA ALA A 267 20.75 -3.24 -2.48
C ALA A 267 19.43 -2.98 -3.22
N GLY A 268 18.88 -1.75 -3.18
CA GLY A 268 17.62 -1.38 -3.79
C GLY A 268 16.40 -1.96 -3.09
N VAL A 269 16.50 -2.24 -1.78
CA VAL A 269 15.35 -2.71 -0.98
C VAL A 269 14.34 -1.59 -0.85
N GLY A 270 13.09 -1.84 -1.24
CA GLY A 270 12.00 -0.88 -1.10
C GLY A 270 11.53 -0.75 0.35
N VAL A 271 11.00 0.44 0.69
CA VAL A 271 10.40 0.69 2.03
C VAL A 271 9.04 1.34 1.86
N ALA A 272 8.01 0.72 2.44
CA ALA A 272 6.67 1.28 2.57
C ALA A 272 6.60 2.11 3.86
N HIS A 273 6.60 3.43 3.72
CA HIS A 273 6.47 4.36 4.84
C HIS A 273 5.00 4.57 5.20
N CYS A 274 4.64 4.25 6.45
CA CYS A 274 3.27 4.30 6.97
C CYS A 274 3.16 5.35 8.10
N PRO A 275 3.24 6.66 7.80
CA PRO A 275 3.46 7.69 8.82
C PRO A 275 2.35 7.79 9.86
N SER A 276 1.07 7.65 9.45
CA SER A 276 -0.05 7.73 10.39
C SER A 276 -0.11 6.52 11.32
N SER A 277 0.06 5.32 10.79
CA SER A 277 0.09 4.08 11.60
C SER A 277 1.25 4.10 12.59
N ASN A 278 2.46 4.47 12.12
CA ASN A 278 3.64 4.60 12.98
C ASN A 278 3.40 5.58 14.15
N ALA A 279 2.75 6.70 13.88
CA ALA A 279 2.40 7.69 14.90
C ALA A 279 1.31 7.18 15.84
N ARG A 280 0.28 6.51 15.30
CA ARG A 280 -0.87 5.99 16.04
C ARG A 280 -0.47 4.87 17.02
N LEU A 281 0.46 4.00 16.64
CA LEU A 281 1.01 2.93 17.46
C LEU A 281 2.19 3.39 18.35
N GLY A 282 2.68 4.62 18.15
CA GLY A 282 3.85 5.13 18.88
C GLY A 282 5.16 4.44 18.49
N SER A 283 5.22 3.83 17.29
CA SER A 283 6.37 3.04 16.81
C SER A 283 7.61 3.90 16.57
N GLY A 284 7.46 5.18 16.18
CA GLY A 284 8.57 6.11 15.97
C GLY A 284 8.53 6.85 14.63
N LEU A 285 9.64 7.51 14.28
CA LEU A 285 9.79 8.29 13.04
C LEU A 285 10.72 7.57 12.05
N CYS A 286 10.17 7.12 10.94
CA CYS A 286 10.94 6.48 9.86
C CYS A 286 11.99 7.42 9.26
N ARG A 287 13.11 6.86 8.81
CA ARG A 287 14.28 7.56 8.25
C ARG A 287 14.13 7.84 6.75
N VAL A 288 12.96 8.35 6.32
CA VAL A 288 12.59 8.50 4.90
C VAL A 288 13.66 9.24 4.09
N THR A 289 14.12 10.40 4.57
CA THR A 289 15.13 11.21 3.86
C THR A 289 16.48 10.51 3.74
N ASP A 290 16.87 9.75 4.78
CA ASP A 290 18.11 8.99 4.79
C ASP A 290 18.03 7.80 3.81
N LEU A 291 16.89 7.09 3.80
CA LEU A 291 16.62 5.97 2.90
C LEU A 291 16.62 6.40 1.43
N VAL A 292 15.90 7.47 1.11
CA VAL A 292 15.90 8.06 -0.25
C VAL A 292 17.31 8.49 -0.64
N GLY A 293 18.04 9.17 0.27
CA GLY A 293 19.42 9.59 0.07
C GLY A 293 20.40 8.43 -0.14
N ALA A 294 20.09 7.25 0.40
CA ALA A 294 20.87 6.02 0.21
C ALA A 294 20.47 5.25 -1.07
N GLY A 295 19.45 5.69 -1.81
CA GLY A 295 19.00 5.06 -3.05
C GLY A 295 17.90 4.00 -2.87
N ALA A 296 17.32 3.84 -1.67
CA ALA A 296 16.19 2.95 -1.47
C ALA A 296 14.94 3.51 -2.15
N PRO A 297 14.18 2.71 -2.92
CA PRO A 297 12.82 3.08 -3.32
C PRO A 297 11.94 3.23 -2.08
N VAL A 298 11.33 4.40 -1.87
CA VAL A 298 10.41 4.61 -0.75
C VAL A 298 9.04 4.96 -1.29
N GLY A 299 8.03 4.21 -0.85
CA GLY A 299 6.62 4.46 -1.16
C GLY A 299 5.82 4.80 0.10
N LEU A 300 4.62 5.36 -0.07
CA LEU A 300 3.67 5.54 1.03
C LEU A 300 2.75 4.34 1.18
N GLY A 301 2.46 3.97 2.42
CA GLY A 301 1.47 2.97 2.80
C GLY A 301 0.46 3.55 3.79
N VAL A 302 -0.81 3.18 3.65
CA VAL A 302 -1.85 3.49 4.63
C VAL A 302 -1.70 2.62 5.87
N ASP A 303 -1.21 1.38 5.68
CA ASP A 303 -1.30 0.30 6.65
C ASP A 303 -2.77 -0.12 6.90
N GLY A 304 -3.03 -0.96 7.89
CA GLY A 304 -4.40 -1.34 8.24
C GLY A 304 -5.16 -0.24 8.97
N VAL A 305 -6.47 -0.17 8.72
CA VAL A 305 -7.30 0.87 9.35
C VAL A 305 -7.60 0.63 10.84
N ALA A 306 -7.14 -0.45 11.41
CA ALA A 306 -7.12 -0.62 12.86
C ALA A 306 -5.95 0.14 13.52
N SER A 307 -4.99 0.62 12.71
CA SER A 307 -3.90 1.52 13.12
C SER A 307 -3.86 2.85 12.34
N ASN A 308 -4.77 3.05 11.37
CA ASN A 308 -4.95 4.29 10.63
C ASN A 308 -6.40 4.45 10.17
N GLU A 309 -7.23 4.94 11.05
CA GLU A 309 -8.69 4.95 10.92
C GLU A 309 -9.21 5.75 9.71
N VAL A 310 -8.40 6.56 9.05
CA VAL A 310 -8.77 7.33 7.85
C VAL A 310 -8.89 6.42 6.62
N GLY A 311 -7.93 5.53 6.42
CA GLY A 311 -7.95 4.48 5.38
C GLY A 311 -7.70 4.95 3.95
N GLY A 312 -7.42 6.24 3.72
CA GLY A 312 -7.10 6.80 2.42
C GLY A 312 -5.63 7.20 2.29
N LEU A 313 -5.05 7.12 1.09
CA LEU A 313 -3.63 7.44 0.89
C LEU A 313 -3.36 8.96 0.82
N PHE A 314 -4.31 9.76 0.37
CA PHE A 314 -4.09 11.20 0.23
C PHE A 314 -3.66 11.90 1.54
N PRO A 315 -4.26 11.64 2.72
CA PRO A 315 -3.82 12.21 3.99
C PRO A 315 -2.39 11.86 4.37
N GLU A 316 -1.88 10.69 3.93
CA GLU A 316 -0.51 10.24 4.20
C GLU A 316 0.55 11.15 3.55
N LEU A 317 0.22 11.86 2.47
CA LEU A 317 1.12 12.85 1.85
C LEU A 317 1.55 13.92 2.86
N ARG A 318 0.57 14.53 3.52
CA ARG A 318 0.83 15.59 4.51
C ARG A 318 1.47 15.04 5.78
N GLN A 319 1.05 13.85 6.21
CA GLN A 319 1.63 13.21 7.39
C GLN A 319 3.11 12.84 7.16
N ALA A 320 3.46 12.31 5.99
CA ALA A 320 4.84 12.04 5.61
C ALA A 320 5.68 13.32 5.57
N LEU A 321 5.14 14.40 4.99
CA LEU A 321 5.80 15.70 4.96
C LEU A 321 6.12 16.22 6.37
N TYR A 322 5.15 16.15 7.28
CA TYR A 322 5.33 16.68 8.63
C TYR A 322 6.26 15.81 9.48
N THR A 323 6.13 14.50 9.44
CA THR A 323 7.00 13.58 10.18
C THR A 323 8.44 13.62 9.67
N GLY A 324 8.65 13.71 8.35
CA GLY A 324 9.96 13.91 7.74
C GLY A 324 10.64 15.19 8.19
N ARG A 325 9.91 16.32 8.20
CA ARG A 325 10.41 17.61 8.69
C ARG A 325 10.68 17.62 10.19
N GLN A 326 9.83 16.98 10.99
CA GLN A 326 10.06 16.83 12.44
C GLN A 326 11.33 16.06 12.72
N ARG A 327 11.59 15.01 11.95
CA ARG A 327 12.79 14.19 12.08
C ARG A 327 14.06 14.98 11.75
N THR A 328 14.10 15.70 10.62
CA THR A 328 15.31 16.41 10.18
C THR A 328 15.50 17.76 10.87
N GLY A 329 14.41 18.35 11.39
CA GLY A 329 14.40 19.72 11.93
C GLY A 329 14.57 20.81 10.85
N ARG A 330 14.56 20.42 9.56
CA ARG A 330 14.79 21.33 8.43
C ARG A 330 13.70 21.18 7.37
N PRO A 331 12.79 22.15 7.22
CA PRO A 331 11.69 22.06 6.25
C PRO A 331 12.15 21.87 4.79
N ALA A 332 13.34 22.39 4.42
CA ALA A 332 13.86 22.27 3.07
C ALA A 332 14.35 20.85 2.70
N ASP A 333 14.56 19.98 3.69
CA ASP A 333 15.00 18.59 3.44
C ASP A 333 13.88 17.69 2.94
N PHE A 334 12.62 18.09 3.08
CA PHE A 334 11.47 17.32 2.62
C PHE A 334 10.35 18.28 2.16
N MET A 335 10.15 18.35 0.84
CA MET A 335 9.22 19.27 0.19
C MET A 335 7.88 18.59 -0.13
N PRO A 336 6.79 19.33 -0.38
CA PRO A 336 5.52 18.75 -0.82
C PRO A 336 5.64 17.85 -2.07
N SER A 337 6.53 18.23 -3.01
CA SER A 337 6.85 17.40 -4.19
C SER A 337 7.46 16.04 -3.81
N ASP A 338 8.26 15.98 -2.74
CA ASP A 338 8.87 14.74 -2.29
C ASP A 338 7.79 13.80 -1.71
N ALA A 339 6.84 14.34 -0.94
CA ALA A 339 5.72 13.56 -0.43
C ALA A 339 4.85 13.01 -1.58
N LEU A 340 4.57 13.81 -2.60
CA LEU A 340 3.84 13.36 -3.79
C LEU A 340 4.64 12.30 -4.56
N HIS A 341 5.96 12.46 -4.69
CA HIS A 341 6.84 11.47 -5.30
C HIS A 341 6.77 10.12 -4.58
N LEU A 342 6.78 10.08 -3.24
CA LEU A 342 6.63 8.83 -2.49
C LEU A 342 5.29 8.13 -2.79
N ALA A 343 4.22 8.89 -3.00
CA ALA A 343 2.89 8.33 -3.29
C ALA A 343 2.68 7.98 -4.77
N THR A 344 3.61 8.29 -5.66
CA THR A 344 3.50 8.06 -7.11
C THR A 344 4.68 7.24 -7.62
N GLU A 345 5.71 7.87 -8.16
CA GLU A 345 6.90 7.22 -8.73
C GLU A 345 7.67 6.37 -7.71
N GLY A 346 7.87 6.89 -6.49
CA GLY A 346 8.53 6.16 -5.40
C GLY A 346 7.74 4.92 -5.00
N GLY A 347 6.40 5.04 -4.91
CA GLY A 347 5.51 3.90 -4.66
C GLY A 347 5.55 2.86 -5.77
N ALA A 348 5.52 3.29 -7.03
CA ALA A 348 5.64 2.39 -8.18
C ALA A 348 6.99 1.64 -8.16
N ALA A 349 8.10 2.35 -7.96
CA ALA A 349 9.43 1.75 -7.84
C ALA A 349 9.53 0.77 -6.66
N CYS A 350 8.93 1.10 -5.51
CA CYS A 350 8.85 0.23 -4.34
C CYS A 350 8.14 -1.10 -4.67
N LEU A 351 7.07 -1.06 -5.49
CA LEU A 351 6.36 -2.24 -5.97
C LEU A 351 6.99 -2.90 -7.22
N GLY A 352 8.11 -2.37 -7.72
CA GLY A 352 8.79 -2.88 -8.93
C GLY A 352 8.05 -2.61 -10.23
N ARG A 353 7.30 -1.49 -10.30
CA ARG A 353 6.58 -1.05 -11.48
C ARG A 353 7.31 0.13 -12.12
N ASP A 354 7.76 -0.02 -13.34
CA ASP A 354 8.45 0.99 -14.15
C ASP A 354 7.53 1.71 -15.16
N ASP A 355 6.28 1.28 -15.21
CA ASP A 355 5.25 1.77 -16.13
C ASP A 355 4.17 2.63 -15.46
N LEU A 356 4.29 2.90 -14.15
CA LEU A 356 3.34 3.64 -13.31
C LEU A 356 4.00 4.87 -12.62
N GLY A 357 3.18 5.76 -12.09
CA GLY A 357 3.60 6.82 -11.17
C GLY A 357 4.13 8.09 -11.83
N ARG A 358 4.19 8.19 -13.16
CA ARG A 358 4.63 9.39 -13.88
C ARG A 358 3.59 9.91 -14.86
N LEU A 359 3.56 11.24 -15.02
CA LEU A 359 2.83 11.91 -16.10
C LEU A 359 3.78 12.10 -17.29
N GLU A 360 4.09 11.03 -18.01
CA GLU A 360 5.05 11.01 -19.10
C GLU A 360 4.54 10.09 -20.23
N ALA A 361 4.82 10.47 -21.49
CA ALA A 361 4.44 9.64 -22.63
C ALA A 361 5.08 8.25 -22.56
N GLY A 362 4.26 7.22 -22.79
CA GLY A 362 4.64 5.81 -22.67
C GLY A 362 4.22 5.16 -21.35
N TYR A 363 4.02 5.93 -20.27
CA TYR A 363 3.50 5.41 -19.00
C TYR A 363 2.03 5.04 -19.11
N ARG A 364 1.55 4.17 -18.21
CA ARG A 364 0.13 3.84 -18.13
C ARG A 364 -0.68 5.08 -17.77
N ALA A 365 -1.86 5.17 -18.33
CA ALA A 365 -2.78 6.27 -18.08
C ALA A 365 -3.56 6.05 -16.75
N ASP A 366 -2.81 5.86 -15.68
CA ASP A 366 -3.28 5.86 -14.32
C ASP A 366 -3.20 7.30 -13.82
N LEU A 367 -4.36 7.99 -13.78
CA LEU A 367 -4.45 9.44 -13.63
C LEU A 367 -5.46 9.83 -12.56
N VAL A 368 -5.20 10.92 -11.87
CA VAL A 368 -6.13 11.53 -10.92
C VAL A 368 -6.36 12.98 -11.25
N VAL A 369 -7.62 13.39 -11.28
CA VAL A 369 -8.04 14.79 -11.39
C VAL A 369 -8.49 15.24 -10.01
N TRP A 370 -7.81 16.26 -9.48
CA TRP A 370 -8.08 16.86 -8.18
C TRP A 370 -8.82 18.19 -8.34
N PRO A 371 -9.91 18.45 -7.58
CA PRO A 371 -10.55 19.76 -7.58
C PRO A 371 -9.54 20.87 -7.26
N GLY A 372 -9.50 21.91 -8.10
CA GLY A 372 -8.60 23.05 -7.97
C GLY A 372 -9.25 24.35 -7.51
N ASP A 373 -10.55 24.32 -7.18
CA ASP A 373 -11.38 25.52 -6.92
C ASP A 373 -10.84 26.40 -5.78
N ASP A 374 -10.23 25.82 -4.76
CA ASP A 374 -9.67 26.50 -3.59
C ASP A 374 -8.15 26.77 -3.69
N LEU A 375 -7.54 26.51 -4.85
CA LEU A 375 -6.10 26.68 -5.06
C LEU A 375 -5.78 27.91 -5.93
N GLY A 376 -6.77 28.73 -6.29
CA GLY A 376 -6.61 29.84 -7.22
C GLY A 376 -5.58 30.89 -6.81
N ASP A 377 -5.41 31.12 -5.53
CA ASP A 377 -4.49 32.07 -4.89
C ASP A 377 -3.15 31.43 -4.47
N VAL A 378 -2.98 30.10 -4.64
CA VAL A 378 -1.76 29.39 -4.23
C VAL A 378 -0.72 29.44 -5.36
N PRO A 379 0.50 30.00 -5.14
CA PRO A 379 1.53 30.12 -6.17
C PRO A 379 2.01 28.78 -6.72
N ASP A 380 2.21 27.79 -5.84
CA ASP A 380 2.57 26.41 -6.18
C ASP A 380 1.37 25.48 -5.94
N PRO A 381 0.65 25.09 -7.01
CA PRO A 381 -0.56 24.29 -6.86
C PRO A 381 -0.31 22.87 -6.30
N LEU A 382 0.88 22.27 -6.53
CA LEU A 382 1.21 20.97 -5.94
C LEU A 382 1.51 21.09 -4.46
N ALA A 383 2.18 22.15 -4.03
CA ALA A 383 2.34 22.44 -2.60
C ALA A 383 0.99 22.70 -1.94
N GLY A 384 0.09 23.43 -2.60
CA GLY A 384 -1.29 23.64 -2.15
C GLY A 384 -2.08 22.36 -2.05
N LEU A 385 -1.90 21.43 -2.99
CA LEU A 385 -2.53 20.12 -2.97
C LEU A 385 -2.14 19.33 -1.70
N VAL A 386 -0.85 19.25 -1.38
CA VAL A 386 -0.33 18.45 -0.25
C VAL A 386 -0.60 19.11 1.11
N LEU A 387 -0.43 20.45 1.18
CA LEU A 387 -0.55 21.20 2.45
C LEU A 387 -1.99 21.64 2.76
N GLY A 388 -2.87 21.63 1.77
CA GLY A 388 -4.27 22.02 1.89
C GLY A 388 -5.13 21.00 2.63
N PRO A 389 -6.46 21.16 2.62
CA PRO A 389 -7.37 20.20 3.23
C PRO A 389 -7.32 18.85 2.52
N ASP A 390 -7.74 17.79 3.25
CA ASP A 390 -7.88 16.47 2.65
C ASP A 390 -8.90 16.50 1.52
N ARG A 391 -8.60 15.79 0.41
CA ARG A 391 -9.39 15.85 -0.80
C ARG A 391 -9.84 14.47 -1.24
N ARG A 392 -10.98 14.44 -1.92
CA ARG A 392 -11.39 13.35 -2.79
C ARG A 392 -11.09 13.71 -4.24
N ALA A 393 -10.73 12.72 -5.01
CA ALA A 393 -10.53 12.89 -6.43
C ALA A 393 -11.85 13.25 -7.12
N ARG A 394 -11.81 14.16 -8.11
CA ARG A 394 -12.93 14.39 -9.02
C ARG A 394 -13.06 13.23 -10.00
N HIS A 395 -11.93 12.81 -10.58
CA HIS A 395 -11.87 11.65 -11.45
C HIS A 395 -10.63 10.81 -11.13
N VAL A 396 -10.76 9.51 -11.26
CA VAL A 396 -9.65 8.54 -11.21
C VAL A 396 -9.77 7.64 -12.42
N LEU A 397 -8.68 7.54 -13.18
CA LEU A 397 -8.59 6.67 -14.34
C LEU A 397 -7.50 5.62 -14.13
N VAL A 398 -7.78 4.40 -14.52
CA VAL A 398 -6.82 3.28 -14.53
C VAL A 398 -6.75 2.74 -15.96
N ASP A 399 -5.55 2.77 -16.57
CA ASP A 399 -5.36 2.52 -18.02
C ASP A 399 -6.26 3.41 -18.90
N GLY A 400 -6.53 4.64 -18.48
CA GLY A 400 -7.40 5.58 -19.17
C GLY A 400 -8.91 5.34 -19.00
N GLU A 401 -9.31 4.26 -18.34
CA GLU A 401 -10.72 3.94 -18.06
C GLU A 401 -11.13 4.53 -16.70
N PRO A 402 -12.30 5.19 -16.62
CA PRO A 402 -12.73 5.84 -15.39
C PRO A 402 -13.16 4.82 -14.32
N VAL A 403 -12.60 4.97 -13.12
CA VAL A 403 -12.97 4.26 -11.90
C VAL A 403 -13.81 5.16 -10.97
N VAL A 404 -13.41 6.44 -10.89
CA VAL A 404 -14.17 7.50 -10.20
C VAL A 404 -14.51 8.58 -11.20
N ARG A 405 -15.74 9.04 -11.20
CA ARG A 405 -16.23 10.15 -12.04
C ARG A 405 -17.07 11.10 -11.20
N ASP A 406 -16.77 12.40 -11.27
CA ASP A 406 -17.45 13.47 -10.52
C ASP A 406 -17.52 13.21 -9.00
N GLY A 407 -16.50 12.51 -8.46
CA GLY A 407 -16.41 12.14 -7.05
C GLY A 407 -17.13 10.84 -6.68
N ASP A 408 -17.82 10.19 -7.62
CA ASP A 408 -18.54 8.94 -7.40
C ASP A 408 -17.76 7.73 -7.94
N LEU A 409 -17.71 6.67 -7.15
CA LEU A 409 -17.17 5.38 -7.55
C LEU A 409 -18.11 4.70 -8.54
N LEU A 410 -17.61 4.25 -9.70
CA LEU A 410 -18.46 3.66 -10.74
C LEU A 410 -18.78 2.18 -10.50
N GLY A 411 -17.86 1.44 -9.86
CA GLY A 411 -17.98 -0.02 -9.68
C GLY A 411 -18.93 -0.47 -8.56
N ALA A 412 -19.30 0.41 -7.61
CA ALA A 412 -20.14 0.04 -6.48
C ALA A 412 -20.74 1.27 -5.75
N ASP A 413 -21.85 1.07 -5.04
CA ASP A 413 -22.41 2.06 -4.11
C ASP A 413 -21.67 2.05 -2.77
N VAL A 414 -20.88 3.09 -2.50
CA VAL A 414 -20.07 3.21 -1.27
C VAL A 414 -20.92 3.17 -0.01
N GLY A 415 -22.13 3.70 -0.06
CA GLY A 415 -23.07 3.68 1.07
C GLY A 415 -23.54 2.25 1.38
N GLU A 416 -23.81 1.44 0.36
CA GLU A 416 -24.15 0.02 0.51
C GLU A 416 -22.95 -0.78 1.06
N LEU A 417 -21.77 -0.59 0.48
CA LEU A 417 -20.54 -1.25 0.97
C LEU A 417 -20.32 -0.99 2.47
N ARG A 418 -20.43 0.25 2.90
CA ARG A 418 -20.26 0.63 4.32
C ARG A 418 -21.34 0.05 5.23
N ARG A 419 -22.60 -0.02 4.77
CA ARG A 419 -23.69 -0.67 5.54
C ARG A 419 -23.43 -2.17 5.71
N GLU A 420 -23.03 -2.85 4.65
CA GLU A 420 -22.69 -4.28 4.70
C GLU A 420 -21.50 -4.55 5.62
N LEU A 421 -20.41 -3.79 5.47
CA LEU A 421 -19.26 -3.86 6.37
C LEU A 421 -19.66 -3.69 7.84
N ALA A 422 -20.45 -2.66 8.16
CA ALA A 422 -20.89 -2.40 9.52
C ALA A 422 -21.77 -3.54 10.10
N ARG A 423 -22.58 -4.17 9.26
CA ARG A 423 -23.37 -5.35 9.65
C ARG A 423 -22.47 -6.54 10.00
N ARG A 424 -21.46 -6.80 9.16
CA ARG A 424 -20.49 -7.88 9.35
C ARG A 424 -19.58 -7.64 10.56
N ALA A 425 -19.05 -6.43 10.70
CA ALA A 425 -18.18 -6.06 11.82
C ALA A 425 -18.84 -6.27 13.18
N ARG A 426 -20.15 -5.95 13.34
CA ARG A 426 -20.90 -6.22 14.56
C ARG A 426 -21.00 -7.72 14.90
N ARG A 427 -21.03 -8.59 13.88
CA ARG A 427 -21.07 -10.05 14.09
C ARG A 427 -19.74 -10.59 14.59
N VAL A 428 -18.64 -10.07 14.05
CA VAL A 428 -17.29 -10.53 14.36
C VAL A 428 -16.83 -10.04 15.73
N TRP A 429 -17.29 -8.85 16.11
CA TRP A 429 -17.01 -8.24 17.41
C TRP A 429 -18.35 -7.94 18.13
N PRO A 430 -18.92 -8.91 18.81
CA PRO A 430 -20.10 -8.66 19.65
C PRO A 430 -19.77 -7.69 20.78
N GLU A 431 -20.72 -6.81 21.10
CA GLU A 431 -20.63 -5.88 22.22
C GLU A 431 -20.45 -6.58 23.58
#